data_f75a5c7dfa0d8305667605dc3f8f5ebe
#
_entry.id   f75a5c7dfa0d8305667605dc3f8f5ebe
#
_cell.length_a   1.000
_cell.length_b   1.000
_cell.length_c   1.000
_cell.angle_alpha   90.00
_cell.angle_beta   90.00
_cell.angle_gamma   90.00
#
_symmetry.space_group_name_H-M   'P 1'
#
loop_
_entity.id
_entity.type
_entity.pdbx_description
1 polymer ?
#
loop_
_entity_poly.entity_id
_entity_poly.type
_entity_poly.pdbx_seq_one_letter_code
_entity_poly.pdbx_strand_id
1 'polypeptide(L)'
;MTEKQKNDVLYVCSLIEIIGRKTKNHRQDVIRHFTKAGIERQLRLAEVNHCLSFEQVSDELIEDLNIPDGDFDTAAECRYTVPSATSIGMLYQGLVLSTMKDEDAAQAILDVFSSFITDEISDFNSNVYYTNPDYLRCSDLEGKMLA
;
A
#
# COMPACT_ATOMS: atom_id res chain seq x y z
N MET A 1 12.24 15.38 -2.30
CA MET A 1 10.79 15.24 -2.55
C MET A 1 10.02 16.23 -1.70
N THR A 2 9.04 16.90 -2.28
CA THR A 2 8.24 17.91 -1.60
C THR A 2 7.23 17.26 -0.63
N GLU A 3 6.70 18.06 0.30
CA GLU A 3 5.64 17.57 1.20
C GLU A 3 4.39 17.14 0.42
N LYS A 4 4.05 17.87 -0.67
CA LYS A 4 2.94 17.51 -1.53
C LYS A 4 3.16 16.12 -2.15
N GLN A 5 4.33 15.83 -2.66
CA GLN A 5 4.66 14.53 -3.24
C GLN A 5 4.60 13.42 -2.20
N LYS A 6 5.08 13.67 -0.97
CA LYS A 6 4.98 12.71 0.14
C LYS A 6 3.52 12.43 0.49
N ASN A 7 2.69 13.46 0.53
CA ASN A 7 1.26 13.32 0.80
C ASN A 7 0.56 12.55 -0.30
N ASP A 8 0.92 12.76 -1.56
CA ASP A 8 0.38 12.01 -2.69
C ASP A 8 0.73 10.52 -2.57
N VAL A 9 1.96 10.20 -2.19
CA VAL A 9 2.40 8.81 -1.96
C VAL A 9 1.60 8.19 -0.82
N LEU A 10 1.43 8.90 0.29
CA LEU A 10 0.62 8.41 1.42
C LEU A 10 -0.81 8.12 0.98
N TYR A 11 -1.41 9.01 0.20
CA TYR A 11 -2.77 8.84 -0.29
C TYR A 11 -2.90 7.56 -1.12
N VAL A 12 -2.00 7.37 -2.08
CA VAL A 12 -2.05 6.19 -2.96
C VAL A 12 -1.79 4.90 -2.17
N CYS A 13 -0.81 4.90 -1.26
CA CYS A 13 -0.54 3.73 -0.42
C CYS A 13 -1.74 3.37 0.45
N SER A 14 -2.39 4.36 1.05
CA SER A 14 -3.59 4.15 1.87
C SER A 14 -4.74 3.60 1.03
N LEU A 15 -4.90 4.12 -0.18
CA LEU A 15 -5.93 3.67 -1.12
C LEU A 15 -5.74 2.21 -1.51
N ILE A 16 -4.51 1.79 -1.81
CA ILE A 16 -4.20 0.40 -2.14
C ILE A 16 -4.53 -0.52 -0.95
N GLU A 17 -4.19 -0.10 0.26
CA GLU A 17 -4.51 -0.87 1.47
C GLU A 17 -6.02 -1.00 1.66
N ILE A 18 -6.77 0.08 1.47
CA ILE A 18 -8.24 0.06 1.57
C ILE A 18 -8.84 -0.89 0.55
N ILE A 19 -8.39 -0.82 -0.70
CA ILE A 19 -8.88 -1.71 -1.76
C ILE A 19 -8.57 -3.17 -1.42
N GLY A 20 -7.36 -3.45 -0.93
CA GLY A 20 -6.99 -4.80 -0.51
C GLY A 20 -7.89 -5.34 0.58
N ARG A 21 -8.23 -4.53 1.58
CA ARG A 21 -9.15 -4.94 2.66
C ARG A 21 -10.57 -5.16 2.16
N LYS A 22 -11.07 -4.27 1.32
CA LYS A 22 -12.44 -4.34 0.78
C LYS A 22 -12.65 -5.55 -0.13
N THR A 23 -11.67 -5.84 -0.97
CA THR A 23 -11.75 -6.94 -1.94
C THR A 23 -11.20 -8.24 -1.39
N LYS A 24 -10.56 -8.23 -0.22
CA LYS A 24 -9.94 -9.40 0.41
C LYS A 24 -8.90 -10.04 -0.49
N ASN A 25 -8.02 -9.20 -1.06
CA ASN A 25 -6.93 -9.65 -1.92
C ASN A 25 -5.57 -9.35 -1.29
N HIS A 26 -4.60 -10.19 -1.60
CA HIS A 26 -3.20 -9.84 -1.37
C HIS A 26 -2.88 -8.52 -2.08
N ARG A 27 -2.06 -7.68 -1.45
CA ARG A 27 -1.72 -6.37 -2.04
C ARG A 27 -0.96 -6.51 -3.35
N GLN A 28 -0.20 -7.62 -3.53
CA GLN A 28 0.43 -7.94 -4.82
C GLN A 28 -0.61 -8.08 -5.94
N ASP A 29 -1.75 -8.68 -5.65
CA ASP A 29 -2.82 -8.84 -6.62
C ASP A 29 -3.49 -7.51 -6.95
N VAL A 30 -3.72 -6.67 -5.92
CA VAL A 30 -4.28 -5.33 -6.12
C VAL A 30 -3.38 -4.51 -7.04
N ILE A 31 -2.07 -4.47 -6.75
CA ILE A 31 -1.16 -3.61 -7.51
C ILE A 31 -1.01 -4.05 -8.97
N ARG A 32 -1.17 -5.33 -9.26
CA ARG A 32 -1.14 -5.83 -10.63
C ARG A 32 -2.27 -5.23 -11.47
N HIS A 33 -3.43 -5.00 -10.88
CA HIS A 33 -4.56 -4.39 -11.58
C HIS A 33 -4.33 -2.90 -11.86
N PHE A 34 -3.53 -2.22 -11.01
CA PHE A 34 -3.20 -0.81 -11.24
C PHE A 34 -2.26 -0.62 -12.42
N THR A 35 -1.22 -1.43 -12.54
CA THR A 35 -0.05 -1.23 -13.39
C THR A 35 0.71 0.06 -13.05
N LYS A 36 1.92 0.24 -13.57
CA LYS A 36 2.67 1.47 -13.31
C LYS A 36 1.93 2.72 -13.81
N ALA A 37 1.32 2.63 -14.98
CA ALA A 37 0.56 3.76 -15.55
C ALA A 37 -0.61 4.15 -14.66
N GLY A 38 -1.31 3.17 -14.10
CA GLY A 38 -2.41 3.42 -13.16
C GLY A 38 -1.95 4.06 -11.87
N ILE A 39 -0.79 3.66 -11.36
CA ILE A 39 -0.19 4.26 -10.16
C ILE A 39 0.17 5.73 -10.46
N GLU A 40 0.81 5.98 -11.59
CA GLU A 40 1.15 7.35 -12.01
C GLU A 40 -0.10 8.24 -12.10
N ARG A 41 -1.19 7.68 -12.66
CA ARG A 41 -2.46 8.39 -12.76
C ARG A 41 -3.00 8.75 -11.36
N GLN A 42 -2.99 7.81 -10.42
CA GLN A 42 -3.49 8.06 -9.06
C GLN A 42 -2.64 9.09 -8.32
N LEU A 43 -1.32 9.08 -8.53
CA LEU A 43 -0.44 10.10 -7.96
C LEU A 43 -0.79 11.49 -8.49
N ARG A 44 -1.09 11.62 -9.78
CA ARG A 44 -1.52 12.89 -10.38
C ARG A 44 -2.85 13.37 -9.84
N LEU A 45 -3.78 12.44 -9.58
CA LEU A 45 -5.13 12.77 -9.14
C LEU A 45 -5.27 12.90 -7.63
N ALA A 46 -4.22 12.57 -6.86
CA ALA A 46 -4.30 12.51 -5.40
C ALA A 46 -4.82 13.80 -4.78
N GLU A 47 -4.32 14.95 -5.21
CA GLU A 47 -4.74 16.25 -4.67
C GLU A 47 -6.21 16.53 -4.94
N VAL A 48 -6.70 16.22 -6.14
CA VAL A 48 -8.11 16.39 -6.51
C VAL A 48 -8.98 15.40 -5.73
N ASN A 49 -8.56 14.15 -5.66
CA ASN A 49 -9.33 13.09 -5.02
C ASN A 49 -9.39 13.23 -3.49
N HIS A 50 -8.52 14.05 -2.88
CA HIS A 50 -8.64 14.38 -1.46
C HIS A 50 -9.99 15.02 -1.09
N CYS A 51 -10.69 15.60 -2.06
CA CYS A 51 -12.02 16.17 -1.85
C CYS A 51 -13.11 15.10 -1.80
N LEU A 52 -12.78 13.86 -2.17
CA LEU A 52 -13.68 12.71 -2.15
C LEU A 52 -13.30 11.78 -1.00
N SER A 53 -14.25 10.97 -0.53
CA SER A 53 -13.95 9.97 0.49
C SER A 53 -13.13 8.82 -0.10
N PHE A 54 -12.32 8.18 0.73
CA PHE A 54 -11.64 6.93 0.33
C PHE A 54 -12.65 5.86 -0.09
N GLU A 55 -13.80 5.82 0.57
CA GLU A 55 -14.87 4.88 0.25
C GLU A 55 -15.31 5.03 -1.20
N GLN A 56 -15.58 6.25 -1.61
CA GLN A 56 -16.02 6.53 -2.98
C GLN A 56 -14.94 6.22 -4.01
N VAL A 57 -13.72 6.70 -3.79
CA VAL A 57 -12.62 6.49 -4.75
C VAL A 57 -12.26 5.02 -4.86
N SER A 58 -12.22 4.30 -3.74
CA SER A 58 -11.91 2.88 -3.77
C SER A 58 -12.98 2.07 -4.48
N ASP A 59 -14.27 2.37 -4.27
CA ASP A 59 -15.35 1.69 -4.98
C ASP A 59 -15.27 1.91 -6.50
N GLU A 60 -15.00 3.14 -6.92
CA GLU A 60 -14.84 3.47 -8.33
C GLU A 60 -13.67 2.71 -8.97
N LEU A 61 -12.54 2.65 -8.28
CA LEU A 61 -11.35 1.94 -8.78
C LEU A 61 -11.56 0.44 -8.83
N ILE A 62 -12.21 -0.15 -7.85
CA ILE A 62 -12.53 -1.58 -7.85
C ILE A 62 -13.35 -1.92 -9.09
N GLU A 63 -14.34 -1.10 -9.41
CA GLU A 63 -15.17 -1.28 -10.60
C GLU A 63 -14.38 -1.05 -11.88
N ASP A 64 -13.69 0.09 -11.99
CA ASP A 64 -12.96 0.47 -13.20
C ASP A 64 -11.84 -0.50 -13.56
N LEU A 65 -11.14 -1.02 -12.55
CA LEU A 65 -10.03 -1.94 -12.73
C LEU A 65 -10.45 -3.41 -12.72
N ASN A 66 -11.75 -3.68 -12.53
CA ASN A 66 -12.31 -5.04 -12.47
C ASN A 66 -11.60 -5.92 -11.45
N ILE A 67 -11.38 -5.39 -10.25
CA ILE A 67 -10.71 -6.13 -9.19
C ILE A 67 -11.70 -7.14 -8.59
N PRO A 68 -11.43 -8.44 -8.68
CA PRO A 68 -12.36 -9.46 -8.15
C PRO A 68 -12.27 -9.56 -6.64
N ASP A 69 -13.31 -10.12 -6.01
CA ASP A 69 -13.26 -10.46 -4.59
C ASP A 69 -12.37 -11.69 -4.38
N GLY A 70 -11.54 -11.63 -3.34
CA GLY A 70 -10.71 -12.75 -2.91
C GLY A 70 -11.15 -13.29 -1.56
N ASP A 71 -10.24 -14.00 -0.90
CA ASP A 71 -10.48 -14.63 0.41
C ASP A 71 -9.36 -14.34 1.43
N PHE A 72 -8.53 -13.35 1.16
CA PHE A 72 -7.42 -12.95 2.02
C PHE A 72 -7.88 -11.82 2.96
N ASP A 73 -8.43 -12.18 4.13
CA ASP A 73 -8.99 -11.22 5.08
C ASP A 73 -8.27 -11.28 6.43
N THR A 74 -7.10 -10.67 6.49
CA THR A 74 -6.28 -10.64 7.71
C THR A 74 -6.86 -9.73 8.78
N ALA A 75 -7.69 -8.74 8.41
CA ALA A 75 -8.36 -7.88 9.38
C ALA A 75 -9.36 -8.68 10.22
N ALA A 76 -10.14 -9.57 9.58
CA ALA A 76 -11.08 -10.44 10.28
C ALA A 76 -10.37 -11.46 11.17
N GLU A 77 -9.15 -11.87 10.81
CA GLU A 77 -8.35 -12.85 11.56
C GLU A 77 -7.52 -12.22 12.67
N CYS A 78 -7.49 -10.91 12.77
CA CYS A 78 -6.67 -10.20 13.75
C CYS A 78 -7.21 -10.38 15.16
N ARG A 79 -6.33 -10.79 16.09
CA ARG A 79 -6.66 -10.99 17.51
C ARG A 79 -6.48 -9.72 18.34
N TYR A 80 -6.01 -8.65 17.72
CA TYR A 80 -5.72 -7.37 18.35
C TYR A 80 -6.48 -6.26 17.64
N THR A 81 -6.26 -5.01 18.04
CA THR A 81 -6.82 -3.87 17.31
C THR A 81 -6.15 -3.77 15.94
N VAL A 82 -6.95 -3.82 14.86
CA VAL A 82 -6.44 -3.68 13.50
C VAL A 82 -5.96 -2.26 13.28
N PRO A 83 -4.71 -2.05 12.83
CA PRO A 83 -4.26 -0.70 12.47
C PRO A 83 -5.14 -0.11 11.37
N SER A 84 -5.38 1.21 11.42
CA SER A 84 -6.15 1.86 10.36
C SER A 84 -5.43 1.74 9.01
N ALA A 85 -6.18 1.83 7.93
CA ALA A 85 -5.59 1.79 6.59
C ALA A 85 -4.60 2.94 6.38
N THR A 86 -4.88 4.11 6.96
CA THR A 86 -3.95 5.25 6.88
C THR A 86 -2.67 4.99 7.67
N SER A 87 -2.75 4.36 8.84
CA SER A 87 -1.56 3.99 9.62
C SER A 87 -0.69 3.00 8.85
N ILE A 88 -1.29 2.00 8.22
CA ILE A 88 -0.57 1.07 7.35
C ILE A 88 -0.03 1.82 6.12
N GLY A 89 -0.81 2.74 5.57
CA GLY A 89 -0.38 3.59 4.45
C GLY A 89 0.88 4.39 4.80
N MET A 90 0.98 4.90 6.04
CA MET A 90 2.18 5.61 6.50
C MET A 90 3.41 4.69 6.53
N LEU A 91 3.23 3.44 6.92
CA LEU A 91 4.31 2.45 6.91
C LEU A 91 4.80 2.20 5.48
N TYR A 92 3.88 2.00 4.55
CA TYR A 92 4.22 1.83 3.13
C TYR A 92 4.87 3.09 2.54
N GLN A 93 4.36 4.26 2.90
CA GLN A 93 4.97 5.53 2.47
C GLN A 93 6.45 5.57 2.87
N GLY A 94 6.76 5.21 4.12
CA GLY A 94 8.14 5.18 4.59
C GLY A 94 9.00 4.23 3.79
N LEU A 95 8.50 3.02 3.48
CA LEU A 95 9.22 2.06 2.65
C LEU A 95 9.43 2.58 1.23
N VAL A 96 8.40 3.14 0.61
CA VAL A 96 8.47 3.68 -0.75
C VAL A 96 9.52 4.79 -0.81
N LEU A 97 9.46 5.75 0.11
CA LEU A 97 10.38 6.89 0.09
C LEU A 97 11.82 6.47 0.36
N SER A 98 12.04 5.45 1.20
CA SER A 98 13.39 4.99 1.56
C SER A 98 14.01 4.06 0.50
N THR A 99 13.21 3.45 -0.36
CA THR A 99 13.71 2.54 -1.42
C THR A 99 13.62 3.15 -2.82
N MET A 100 12.98 4.30 -2.93
CA MET A 100 12.78 4.97 -4.22
C MET A 100 14.10 5.36 -4.89
N LYS A 101 14.18 5.14 -6.21
CA LYS A 101 15.33 5.52 -7.04
C LYS A 101 14.90 6.54 -8.08
N ASP A 102 15.75 7.52 -8.34
CA ASP A 102 15.55 8.55 -9.37
C ASP A 102 14.22 9.31 -9.22
N GLU A 103 13.75 9.45 -7.98
CA GLU A 103 12.48 10.10 -7.64
C GLU A 103 11.26 9.50 -8.36
N ASP A 104 11.37 8.24 -8.82
CA ASP A 104 10.28 7.53 -9.47
C ASP A 104 9.40 6.85 -8.43
N ALA A 105 8.46 7.62 -7.88
CA ALA A 105 7.56 7.13 -6.83
C ALA A 105 6.65 6.01 -7.33
N ALA A 106 6.17 6.10 -8.56
CA ALA A 106 5.29 5.08 -9.13
C ALA A 106 5.99 3.72 -9.22
N GLN A 107 7.23 3.70 -9.66
CA GLN A 107 8.02 2.47 -9.72
C GLN A 107 8.28 1.93 -8.32
N ALA A 108 8.61 2.79 -7.35
CA ALA A 108 8.84 2.37 -5.97
C ALA A 108 7.57 1.78 -5.34
N ILE A 109 6.41 2.37 -5.59
CA ILE A 109 5.13 1.84 -5.13
C ILE A 109 4.88 0.45 -5.74
N LEU A 110 5.07 0.33 -7.05
CA LEU A 110 4.91 -0.96 -7.74
C LEU A 110 5.84 -2.02 -7.14
N ASP A 111 7.11 -1.70 -6.93
CA ASP A 111 8.09 -2.63 -6.41
C ASP A 111 7.78 -3.07 -4.98
N VAL A 112 7.44 -2.13 -4.08
CA VAL A 112 7.13 -2.44 -2.68
C VAL A 112 5.87 -3.30 -2.60
N PHE A 113 4.80 -2.92 -3.29
CA PHE A 113 3.54 -3.68 -3.21
C PHE A 113 3.59 -5.01 -3.97
N SER A 114 4.55 -5.19 -4.86
CA SER A 114 4.77 -6.48 -5.54
C SER A 114 5.65 -7.43 -4.73
N SER A 115 6.27 -6.95 -3.65
CA SER A 115 7.23 -7.72 -2.86
C SER A 115 6.53 -8.56 -1.79
N PHE A 116 7.26 -9.54 -1.24
CA PHE A 116 6.79 -10.39 -0.15
C PHE A 116 6.43 -9.59 1.11
N ILE A 117 7.02 -8.39 1.27
CA ILE A 117 6.87 -7.57 2.48
C ILE A 117 5.40 -7.20 2.74
N THR A 118 4.57 -7.14 1.69
CA THR A 118 3.16 -6.81 1.84
C THR A 118 2.40 -7.88 2.63
N ASP A 119 2.74 -9.16 2.47
CA ASP A 119 2.11 -10.23 3.23
C ASP A 119 2.54 -10.18 4.70
N GLU A 120 3.80 -9.84 4.97
CA GLU A 120 4.29 -9.67 6.33
C GLU A 120 3.61 -8.47 7.02
N ILE A 121 3.46 -7.36 6.33
CA ILE A 121 2.77 -6.18 6.84
C ILE A 121 1.28 -6.45 7.04
N SER A 122 0.67 -7.24 6.14
CA SER A 122 -0.75 -7.59 6.22
C SER A 122 -1.06 -8.58 7.33
N ASP A 123 -0.07 -9.27 7.89
CA ASP A 123 -0.26 -10.12 9.05
C ASP A 123 -0.36 -9.25 10.32
N PHE A 124 -1.57 -8.82 10.64
CA PHE A 124 -1.83 -7.92 11.77
C PHE A 124 -1.65 -8.61 13.13
N ASN A 125 -1.47 -9.92 13.16
CA ASN A 125 -1.13 -10.66 14.37
C ASN A 125 0.36 -10.69 14.66
N SER A 126 1.19 -10.26 13.69
CA SER A 126 2.63 -10.13 13.86
C SER A 126 2.99 -8.78 14.48
N ASN A 127 4.25 -8.61 14.85
CA ASN A 127 4.75 -7.33 15.35
C ASN A 127 5.42 -6.49 14.26
N VAL A 128 5.25 -6.84 13.00
CA VAL A 128 5.90 -6.15 11.87
C VAL A 128 5.51 -4.68 11.82
N TYR A 129 4.25 -4.35 12.11
CA TYR A 129 3.77 -2.98 12.15
C TYR A 129 4.58 -2.09 13.13
N TYR A 130 5.07 -2.67 14.23
CA TYR A 130 5.85 -1.96 15.25
C TYR A 130 7.35 -2.08 15.04
N THR A 131 7.77 -2.74 13.95
CA THR A 131 9.17 -2.97 13.66
C THR A 131 9.85 -1.68 13.20
N ASN A 132 11.14 -1.56 13.50
CA ASN A 132 11.95 -0.42 13.06
C ASN A 132 11.88 -0.28 11.53
N PRO A 133 11.62 0.93 11.00
CA PRO A 133 11.56 1.14 9.55
C PRO A 133 12.82 0.71 8.80
N ASP A 134 14.01 0.87 9.37
CA ASP A 134 15.25 0.42 8.74
C ASP A 134 15.30 -1.11 8.59
N TYR A 135 14.79 -1.83 9.59
CA TYR A 135 14.70 -3.29 9.52
C TYR A 135 13.79 -3.72 8.36
N LEU A 136 12.63 -3.07 8.21
CA LEU A 136 11.70 -3.36 7.10
C LEU A 136 12.34 -3.02 5.76
N ARG A 137 13.02 -1.88 5.66
CA ARG A 137 13.70 -1.48 4.43
C ARG A 137 14.78 -2.48 4.04
N CYS A 138 15.62 -2.88 4.99
CA CYS A 138 16.67 -3.87 4.73
C CYS A 138 16.08 -5.21 4.34
N SER A 139 15.01 -5.64 5.02
CA SER A 139 14.31 -6.90 4.69
C SER A 139 13.75 -6.86 3.28
N ASP A 140 13.13 -5.75 2.89
CA ASP A 140 12.60 -5.58 1.54
C ASP A 140 13.70 -5.66 0.49
N LEU A 141 14.81 -4.96 0.72
CA LEU A 141 15.94 -4.95 -0.20
C LEU A 141 16.62 -6.32 -0.31
N GLU A 142 16.68 -7.08 0.78
CA GLU A 142 17.25 -8.44 0.78
C GLU A 142 16.30 -9.49 0.20
N GLY A 143 15.02 -9.15 0.04
CA GLY A 143 14.03 -10.08 -0.49
C GLY A 143 13.52 -11.11 0.51
N LYS A 144 13.82 -10.94 1.80
CA LYS A 144 13.35 -11.83 2.88
C LYS A 144 13.40 -11.10 4.22
N MET A 145 12.58 -11.54 5.17
CA MET A 145 12.66 -11.00 6.52
C MET A 145 13.99 -11.36 7.16
N LEU A 146 14.65 -10.35 7.74
CA LEU A 146 15.92 -10.54 8.44
C LEU A 146 15.67 -11.13 9.83
N ALA A 147 16.60 -11.96 10.27
CA ALA A 147 16.53 -12.58 11.58
C ALA A 147 16.81 -11.58 12.71
#